data_12211679f61708a9ba9a18ab3dc08a1a
#
_entry.id   12211679f61708a9ba9a18ab3dc08a1a
#
_cell.length_a   1.000
_cell.length_b   1.000
_cell.length_c   1.000
_cell.angle_alpha   90.00
_cell.angle_beta   90.00
_cell.angle_gamma   90.00
#
_symmetry.space_group_name_H-M   'P 1'
#
loop_
_entity.id
_entity.type
_entity.pdbx_description
1 polymer ?
#
loop_
_entity_poly.entity_id
_entity_poly.type
_entity_poly.pdbx_seq_one_letter_code
_entity_poly.pdbx_strand_id
1 'polypeptide(L)'
;SANSQYLDNSMRDDRLSGGVKMIPIDTAKGTFNVWTKRVGNNPTMKVLLLHGGPGMTHEYFEAFDSYFPEANIEYYYYDQLGSYYSDDPADPSLVNIAHYVEEVEQVRVALGLNKDNFYVLGHSWGGILALEYALKYQQNLKGMVISNMVASIPEYNKYAHNVLMSTMDQDV
;
A
#
# COMPACT_ATOMS: atom_id res chain seq x y z
N SER A 1 -5.33 -25.05 4.14
CA SER A 1 -6.05 -24.72 2.91
C SER A 1 -7.01 -23.57 3.19
N ALA A 2 -7.03 -22.57 2.30
CA ALA A 2 -7.96 -21.44 2.41
C ALA A 2 -9.40 -21.95 2.48
N ASN A 3 -10.22 -21.30 3.31
CA ASN A 3 -11.65 -21.59 3.45
C ASN A 3 -12.34 -21.41 2.08
N SER A 4 -13.31 -22.28 1.73
CA SER A 4 -14.08 -22.19 0.48
C SER A 4 -14.73 -20.81 0.29
N GLN A 5 -15.19 -20.18 1.37
CA GLN A 5 -15.73 -18.82 1.36
C GLN A 5 -14.66 -17.76 0.98
N TYR A 6 -13.42 -17.97 1.38
CA TYR A 6 -12.30 -17.08 1.04
C TYR A 6 -12.05 -17.01 -0.47
N LEU A 7 -12.28 -18.11 -1.18
CA LEU A 7 -12.06 -18.22 -2.62
C LEU A 7 -13.31 -17.90 -3.45
N ASP A 8 -14.46 -17.69 -2.80
CA ASP A 8 -15.71 -17.39 -3.49
C ASP A 8 -15.76 -15.93 -3.95
N ASN A 9 -15.61 -15.72 -5.25
CA ASN A 9 -15.70 -14.42 -5.90
C ASN A 9 -17.03 -14.18 -6.61
N SER A 10 -18.04 -15.05 -6.44
CA SER A 10 -19.29 -15.02 -7.21
C SER A 10 -20.06 -13.70 -7.09
N MET A 11 -19.98 -13.04 -5.93
CA MET A 11 -20.66 -11.77 -5.63
C MET A 11 -19.74 -10.53 -5.75
N ARG A 12 -18.52 -10.69 -6.30
CA ARG A 12 -17.56 -9.58 -6.41
C ARG A 12 -17.64 -8.96 -7.81
N ASP A 13 -17.70 -7.63 -7.86
CA ASP A 13 -17.76 -6.84 -9.10
C ASP A 13 -16.45 -6.92 -9.93
N ASP A 14 -15.33 -7.24 -9.29
CA ASP A 14 -14.02 -7.44 -9.88
C ASP A 14 -13.72 -8.90 -10.31
N ARG A 15 -14.72 -9.78 -10.30
CA ARG A 15 -14.55 -11.22 -10.60
C ARG A 15 -13.92 -11.46 -11.97
N LEU A 16 -14.43 -10.76 -13.01
CA LEU A 16 -14.00 -10.97 -14.39
C LEU A 16 -12.60 -10.39 -14.67
N SER A 17 -12.16 -9.43 -13.88
CA SER A 17 -10.81 -8.85 -13.96
C SER A 17 -9.79 -9.54 -13.06
N GLY A 18 -10.16 -10.64 -12.39
CA GLY A 18 -9.28 -11.34 -11.46
C GLY A 18 -8.95 -10.54 -10.20
N GLY A 19 -9.85 -9.66 -9.77
CA GLY A 19 -9.67 -8.79 -8.61
C GLY A 19 -9.06 -7.42 -8.94
N VAL A 20 -8.68 -7.17 -10.20
CA VAL A 20 -8.08 -5.90 -10.61
C VAL A 20 -9.12 -4.80 -10.75
N LYS A 21 -8.81 -3.63 -10.19
CA LYS A 21 -9.54 -2.37 -10.39
C LYS A 21 -8.58 -1.23 -10.69
N MET A 22 -8.91 -0.44 -11.72
CA MET A 22 -8.33 0.87 -11.93
C MET A 22 -9.20 1.89 -11.20
N ILE A 23 -8.61 2.63 -10.27
CA ILE A 23 -9.34 3.59 -9.42
C ILE A 23 -8.96 4.99 -9.86
N PRO A 24 -9.92 5.81 -10.31
CA PRO A 24 -9.66 7.20 -10.62
C PRO A 24 -9.38 7.99 -9.33
N ILE A 25 -8.27 8.70 -9.32
CA ILE A 25 -7.82 9.57 -8.23
C ILE A 25 -7.86 11.01 -8.72
N ASP A 26 -8.59 11.84 -8.01
CA ASP A 26 -8.64 13.27 -8.27
C ASP A 26 -7.44 13.96 -7.63
N THR A 27 -6.74 14.77 -8.43
CA THR A 27 -5.59 15.54 -7.99
C THR A 27 -5.72 17.01 -8.41
N ALA A 28 -4.86 17.87 -7.91
CA ALA A 28 -4.78 19.25 -8.34
C ALA A 28 -4.41 19.42 -9.84
N LYS A 29 -3.98 18.36 -10.50
CA LYS A 29 -3.53 18.35 -11.90
C LYS A 29 -4.45 17.56 -12.83
N GLY A 30 -5.55 17.06 -12.33
CA GLY A 30 -6.52 16.24 -13.07
C GLY A 30 -6.74 14.89 -12.41
N THR A 31 -7.48 14.03 -13.11
CA THR A 31 -7.82 12.69 -12.65
C THR A 31 -6.90 11.68 -13.31
N PHE A 32 -6.28 10.82 -12.51
CA PHE A 32 -5.38 9.76 -12.94
C PHE A 32 -5.83 8.43 -12.35
N ASN A 33 -5.47 7.31 -12.96
CA ASN A 33 -5.87 5.99 -12.47
C ASN A 33 -4.74 5.33 -11.69
N VAL A 34 -5.06 4.76 -10.55
CA VAL A 34 -4.17 3.87 -9.82
C VAL A 34 -4.68 2.44 -9.90
N TRP A 35 -3.73 1.52 -10.00
CA TRP A 35 -3.99 0.10 -10.11
C TRP A 35 -4.09 -0.54 -8.73
N THR A 36 -5.11 -1.38 -8.55
CA THR A 36 -5.26 -2.24 -7.37
C THR A 36 -5.64 -3.66 -7.79
N LYS A 37 -5.30 -4.64 -6.93
CA LYS A 37 -5.73 -6.03 -7.10
C LYS A 37 -6.09 -6.63 -5.75
N ARG A 38 -7.32 -7.08 -5.64
CA ARG A 38 -7.84 -7.80 -4.46
C ARG A 38 -7.50 -9.28 -4.54
N VAL A 39 -7.12 -9.85 -3.39
CA VAL A 39 -6.96 -11.30 -3.20
C VAL A 39 -7.80 -11.73 -2.00
N GLY A 40 -8.61 -12.76 -2.20
CA GLY A 40 -9.45 -13.37 -1.18
C GLY A 40 -10.74 -12.61 -0.86
N ASN A 41 -11.49 -13.15 0.08
CA ASN A 41 -12.71 -12.58 0.64
C ASN A 41 -12.72 -12.72 2.16
N ASN A 42 -12.77 -11.59 2.86
CA ASN A 42 -13.00 -11.54 4.31
C ASN A 42 -13.78 -10.28 4.66
N PRO A 43 -14.97 -10.37 5.29
CA PRO A 43 -15.77 -9.19 5.59
C PRO A 43 -15.18 -8.27 6.65
N THR A 44 -14.29 -8.79 7.53
CA THR A 44 -13.82 -8.10 8.73
C THR A 44 -12.32 -7.86 8.78
N MET A 45 -11.56 -8.42 7.83
CA MET A 45 -10.09 -8.28 7.78
C MET A 45 -9.64 -8.04 6.34
N LYS A 46 -9.44 -6.77 6.00
CA LYS A 46 -9.06 -6.30 4.68
C LYS A 46 -7.82 -5.39 4.81
N VAL A 47 -6.72 -5.83 4.24
CA VAL A 47 -5.43 -5.15 4.35
C VAL A 47 -5.07 -4.46 3.04
N LEU A 48 -4.87 -3.16 3.06
CA LEU A 48 -4.28 -2.41 1.95
C LEU A 48 -2.76 -2.36 2.14
N LEU A 49 -2.02 -2.79 1.13
CA LEU A 49 -0.56 -2.87 1.14
C LEU A 49 0.04 -1.59 0.55
N LEU A 50 0.77 -0.83 1.37
CA LEU A 50 1.43 0.41 0.98
C LEU A 50 2.92 0.14 0.74
N HIS A 51 3.34 0.11 -0.54
CA HIS A 51 4.72 -0.16 -0.91
C HIS A 51 5.67 1.00 -0.59
N GLY A 52 6.95 0.68 -0.59
CA GLY A 52 8.04 1.62 -0.33
C GLY A 52 8.40 2.52 -1.52
N GLY A 53 9.46 3.26 -1.36
CA GLY A 53 10.00 4.19 -2.34
C GLY A 53 10.09 5.62 -1.80
N PRO A 54 9.22 6.58 -2.25
CA PRO A 54 8.14 6.43 -3.24
C PRO A 54 8.65 5.92 -4.60
N GLY A 55 7.75 5.31 -5.40
CA GLY A 55 8.06 4.86 -6.76
C GLY A 55 8.51 3.40 -6.88
N MET A 56 8.43 2.60 -5.83
CA MET A 56 8.54 1.14 -5.94
C MET A 56 7.23 0.52 -6.47
N THR A 57 7.08 -0.79 -6.37
CA THR A 57 5.91 -1.51 -6.85
C THR A 57 5.35 -2.45 -5.78
N HIS A 58 4.15 -2.99 -6.01
CA HIS A 58 3.54 -3.98 -5.13
C HIS A 58 4.27 -5.34 -5.14
N GLU A 59 5.10 -5.63 -6.17
CA GLU A 59 5.57 -6.98 -6.50
C GLU A 59 6.26 -7.71 -5.34
N TYR A 60 7.04 -7.02 -4.52
CA TYR A 60 7.69 -7.67 -3.38
C TYR A 60 6.71 -8.12 -2.28
N PHE A 61 5.50 -7.57 -2.26
CA PHE A 61 4.44 -8.05 -1.38
C PHE A 61 3.82 -9.38 -1.85
N GLU A 62 4.10 -9.85 -3.07
CA GLU A 62 3.61 -11.15 -3.55
C GLU A 62 4.09 -12.32 -2.67
N ALA A 63 5.14 -12.12 -1.87
CA ALA A 63 5.52 -13.06 -0.83
C ALA A 63 4.38 -13.38 0.16
N PHE A 64 3.43 -12.47 0.35
CA PHE A 64 2.26 -12.69 1.22
C PHE A 64 1.25 -13.68 0.64
N ASP A 65 1.27 -13.96 -0.66
CA ASP A 65 0.41 -14.95 -1.31
C ASP A 65 0.58 -16.37 -0.70
N SER A 66 1.76 -16.63 -0.11
CA SER A 66 2.05 -17.89 0.57
C SER A 66 1.49 -17.96 2.00
N TYR A 67 1.05 -16.86 2.59
CA TYR A 67 0.69 -16.80 4.02
C TYR A 67 -0.70 -16.22 4.28
N PHE A 68 -1.07 -15.13 3.63
CA PHE A 68 -2.33 -14.43 3.91
C PHE A 68 -3.58 -15.25 3.60
N PRO A 69 -3.62 -16.06 2.51
CA PRO A 69 -4.76 -16.95 2.26
C PRO A 69 -4.99 -17.98 3.35
N GLU A 70 -3.93 -18.56 3.92
CA GLU A 70 -4.03 -19.53 5.03
C GLU A 70 -4.53 -18.86 6.32
N ALA A 71 -4.18 -17.60 6.52
CA ALA A 71 -4.65 -16.79 7.63
C ALA A 71 -6.04 -16.17 7.40
N ASN A 72 -6.67 -16.47 6.26
CA ASN A 72 -7.98 -15.94 5.87
C ASN A 72 -8.02 -14.41 5.79
N ILE A 73 -6.94 -13.77 5.36
CA ILE A 73 -6.79 -12.31 5.23
C ILE A 73 -7.13 -11.92 3.80
N GLU A 74 -8.15 -11.07 3.58
CA GLU A 74 -8.36 -10.37 2.31
C GLU A 74 -7.37 -9.22 2.22
N TYR A 75 -6.68 -9.07 1.10
CA TYR A 75 -5.68 -8.03 0.94
C TYR A 75 -5.71 -7.44 -0.47
N TYR A 76 -5.16 -6.23 -0.57
CA TYR A 76 -5.14 -5.43 -1.78
C TYR A 76 -3.72 -5.01 -2.09
N TYR A 77 -3.22 -5.45 -3.24
CA TYR A 77 -2.09 -4.81 -3.88
C TYR A 77 -2.53 -3.45 -4.41
N TYR A 78 -1.63 -2.51 -4.38
CA TYR A 78 -1.87 -1.15 -4.82
C TYR A 78 -0.55 -0.53 -5.27
N ASP A 79 -0.50 -0.05 -6.52
CA ASP A 79 0.59 0.75 -7.03
C ASP A 79 0.22 2.23 -6.88
N GLN A 80 1.00 2.99 -6.11
CA GLN A 80 0.79 4.42 -5.90
C GLN A 80 0.95 5.18 -7.21
N LEU A 81 0.34 6.35 -7.35
CA LEU A 81 0.46 7.18 -8.55
C LEU A 81 1.94 7.42 -8.90
N GLY A 82 2.29 7.26 -10.17
CA GLY A 82 3.67 7.28 -10.64
C GLY A 82 4.41 5.95 -10.50
N SER A 83 3.73 4.86 -10.11
CA SER A 83 4.33 3.54 -9.94
C SER A 83 3.70 2.51 -10.86
N TYR A 84 4.50 1.75 -11.51
CA TYR A 84 4.29 0.52 -12.27
C TYR A 84 3.01 0.49 -13.13
N TYR A 85 1.91 -0.14 -12.62
CA TYR A 85 0.65 -0.27 -13.38
C TYR A 85 -0.28 0.95 -13.22
N SER A 86 0.07 1.90 -12.39
CA SER A 86 -0.67 3.15 -12.22
C SER A 86 -0.23 4.20 -13.24
N ASP A 87 -1.09 5.18 -13.48
CA ASP A 87 -0.73 6.32 -14.33
C ASP A 87 0.48 7.08 -13.75
N ASP A 88 1.30 7.62 -14.64
CA ASP A 88 2.40 8.53 -14.28
C ASP A 88 2.14 9.90 -14.91
N PRO A 89 1.70 10.89 -14.13
CA PRO A 89 1.49 12.25 -14.61
C PRO A 89 2.80 12.99 -14.93
N ALA A 90 3.96 12.41 -14.61
CA ALA A 90 5.29 13.03 -14.74
C ALA A 90 5.38 14.44 -14.11
N ASP A 91 4.59 14.71 -13.07
CA ASP A 91 4.52 16.00 -12.36
C ASP A 91 5.11 15.87 -10.95
N PRO A 92 6.33 16.41 -10.71
CA PRO A 92 6.97 16.32 -9.40
C PRO A 92 6.17 16.97 -8.27
N SER A 93 5.24 17.88 -8.56
CA SER A 93 4.41 18.53 -7.55
C SER A 93 3.43 17.58 -6.87
N LEU A 94 3.14 16.43 -7.49
CA LEU A 94 2.32 15.36 -6.93
C LEU A 94 3.14 14.37 -6.07
N VAL A 95 4.47 14.42 -6.12
CA VAL A 95 5.33 13.55 -5.32
C VAL A 95 5.55 14.16 -3.93
N ASN A 96 4.51 14.08 -3.10
CA ASN A 96 4.58 14.55 -1.71
C ASN A 96 3.63 13.75 -0.81
N ILE A 97 3.93 13.72 0.49
CA ILE A 97 3.21 12.89 1.45
C ILE A 97 1.72 13.27 1.56
N ALA A 98 1.40 14.57 1.51
CA ALA A 98 0.02 15.03 1.62
C ALA A 98 -0.84 14.52 0.46
N HIS A 99 -0.29 14.51 -0.77
CA HIS A 99 -0.97 13.93 -1.94
C HIS A 99 -1.22 12.44 -1.74
N TYR A 100 -0.21 11.66 -1.36
CA TYR A 100 -0.36 10.21 -1.20
C TYR A 100 -1.30 9.84 -0.06
N VAL A 101 -1.40 10.64 1.01
CA VAL A 101 -2.42 10.45 2.06
C VAL A 101 -3.83 10.57 1.50
N GLU A 102 -4.10 11.60 0.67
CA GLU A 102 -5.41 11.76 0.02
C GLU A 102 -5.68 10.65 -1.01
N GLU A 103 -4.67 10.20 -1.72
CA GLU A 103 -4.77 9.08 -2.66
C GLU A 103 -5.19 7.80 -1.94
N VAL A 104 -4.55 7.46 -0.81
CA VAL A 104 -4.94 6.30 0.02
C VAL A 104 -6.40 6.42 0.48
N GLU A 105 -6.87 7.61 0.87
CA GLU A 105 -8.27 7.81 1.27
C GLU A 105 -9.22 7.58 0.09
N GLN A 106 -8.91 8.07 -1.10
CA GLN A 106 -9.73 7.83 -2.29
C GLN A 106 -9.75 6.35 -2.67
N VAL A 107 -8.61 5.66 -2.60
CA VAL A 107 -8.51 4.20 -2.81
C VAL A 107 -9.37 3.46 -1.78
N ARG A 108 -9.27 3.80 -0.49
CA ARG A 108 -10.10 3.21 0.58
C ARG A 108 -11.59 3.32 0.25
N VAL A 109 -12.04 4.52 -0.11
CA VAL A 109 -13.45 4.78 -0.44
C VAL A 109 -13.90 3.94 -1.64
N ALA A 110 -13.11 3.94 -2.72
CA ALA A 110 -13.41 3.19 -3.94
C ALA A 110 -13.46 1.67 -3.72
N LEU A 111 -12.68 1.14 -2.78
CA LEU A 111 -12.66 -0.26 -2.41
C LEU A 111 -13.72 -0.63 -1.35
N GLY A 112 -14.46 0.35 -0.82
CA GLY A 112 -15.48 0.11 0.21
C GLY A 112 -14.92 -0.32 1.56
N LEU A 113 -13.67 0.06 1.86
CA LEU A 113 -13.02 -0.24 3.13
C LEU A 113 -13.48 0.73 4.22
N ASN A 114 -13.65 0.26 5.45
CA ASN A 114 -14.16 1.08 6.54
C ASN A 114 -13.62 0.64 7.91
N LYS A 115 -13.94 1.39 8.95
CA LYS A 115 -13.47 1.19 10.33
C LYS A 115 -13.71 -0.22 10.91
N ASP A 116 -14.61 -0.99 10.32
CA ASP A 116 -14.96 -2.33 10.84
C ASP A 116 -14.12 -3.45 10.16
N ASN A 117 -13.43 -3.11 9.06
CA ASN A 117 -12.67 -4.10 8.29
C ASN A 117 -11.30 -3.64 7.79
N PHE A 118 -10.99 -2.33 7.84
CA PHE A 118 -9.85 -1.76 7.14
C PHE A 118 -8.57 -1.74 7.98
N TYR A 119 -7.54 -2.40 7.46
CA TYR A 119 -6.17 -2.34 7.95
C TYR A 119 -5.24 -1.81 6.86
N VAL A 120 -4.21 -1.09 7.25
CA VAL A 120 -3.08 -0.76 6.37
C VAL A 120 -1.83 -1.51 6.84
N LEU A 121 -1.04 -1.99 5.88
CA LEU A 121 0.30 -2.47 6.12
C LEU A 121 1.25 -1.65 5.26
N GLY A 122 2.13 -0.88 5.89
CA GLY A 122 3.10 -0.04 5.21
C GLY A 122 4.53 -0.54 5.42
N HIS A 123 5.28 -0.67 4.34
CA HIS A 123 6.69 -1.04 4.35
C HIS A 123 7.57 0.13 3.91
N SER A 124 8.65 0.40 4.66
CA SER A 124 9.60 1.47 4.33
C SER A 124 8.91 2.84 4.21
N TRP A 125 9.01 3.53 3.07
CA TRP A 125 8.21 4.73 2.76
C TRP A 125 6.71 4.51 2.99
N GLY A 126 6.17 3.35 2.59
CA GLY A 126 4.78 2.99 2.86
C GLY A 126 4.42 2.96 4.35
N GLY A 127 5.39 2.72 5.23
CA GLY A 127 5.22 2.86 6.67
C GLY A 127 5.04 4.30 7.12
N ILE A 128 5.81 5.23 6.55
CA ILE A 128 5.63 6.68 6.77
C ILE A 128 4.26 7.11 6.26
N LEU A 129 3.88 6.68 5.06
CA LEU A 129 2.57 6.96 4.48
C LEU A 129 1.42 6.42 5.35
N ALA A 130 1.56 5.19 5.88
CA ALA A 130 0.57 4.60 6.79
C ALA A 130 0.41 5.42 8.07
N LEU A 131 1.51 5.90 8.64
CA LEU A 131 1.50 6.74 9.84
C LEU A 131 0.82 8.09 9.58
N GLU A 132 1.20 8.79 8.52
CA GLU A 132 0.62 10.08 8.13
C GLU A 132 -0.88 9.94 7.78
N TYR A 133 -1.25 8.84 7.10
CA TYR A 133 -2.65 8.52 6.87
C TYR A 133 -3.41 8.33 8.20
N ALA A 134 -2.84 7.57 9.13
CA ALA A 134 -3.47 7.36 10.44
C ALA A 134 -3.61 8.65 11.25
N LEU A 135 -2.63 9.56 11.19
CA LEU A 135 -2.73 10.86 11.86
C LEU A 135 -3.93 11.68 11.38
N LYS A 136 -4.31 11.55 10.10
CA LYS A 136 -5.42 12.28 9.51
C LYS A 136 -6.75 11.52 9.54
N TYR A 137 -6.71 10.20 9.30
CA TYR A 137 -7.88 9.36 9.01
C TYR A 137 -8.00 8.14 9.93
N GLN A 138 -7.44 8.19 11.16
CA GLN A 138 -7.45 7.06 12.11
C GLN A 138 -8.86 6.51 12.39
N GLN A 139 -9.90 7.36 12.31
CA GLN A 139 -11.29 6.95 12.52
C GLN A 139 -11.80 5.95 11.46
N ASN A 140 -11.13 5.84 10.33
CA ASN A 140 -11.46 4.90 9.26
C ASN A 140 -10.69 3.57 9.38
N LEU A 141 -9.65 3.51 10.23
CA LEU A 141 -8.81 2.34 10.41
C LEU A 141 -9.31 1.44 11.54
N LYS A 142 -9.23 0.15 11.32
CA LYS A 142 -9.33 -0.87 12.36
C LYS A 142 -7.97 -1.19 12.97
N GLY A 143 -6.90 -1.06 12.20
CA GLY A 143 -5.54 -1.24 12.66
C GLY A 143 -4.49 -0.90 11.61
N MET A 144 -3.24 -0.86 12.04
CA MET A 144 -2.09 -0.52 11.21
C MET A 144 -0.91 -1.43 11.56
N VAL A 145 -0.20 -1.87 10.51
CA VAL A 145 1.07 -2.59 10.63
C VAL A 145 2.16 -1.77 9.94
N ILE A 146 3.27 -1.55 10.62
CA ILE A 146 4.44 -0.88 10.08
C ILE A 146 5.59 -1.86 10.02
N SER A 147 6.16 -2.02 8.84
CA SER A 147 7.29 -2.91 8.58
C SER A 147 8.49 -2.12 8.06
N ASN A 148 9.62 -2.24 8.74
CA ASN A 148 10.92 -1.71 8.31
C ASN A 148 10.88 -0.20 7.95
N MET A 149 10.14 0.59 8.70
CA MET A 149 10.09 2.04 8.54
C MET A 149 11.31 2.70 9.20
N VAL A 150 11.84 3.73 8.54
CA VAL A 150 12.84 4.62 9.13
C VAL A 150 12.12 5.71 9.92
N ALA A 151 12.32 5.74 11.24
CA ALA A 151 11.70 6.73 12.13
C ALA A 151 12.30 8.13 11.96
N SER A 152 13.57 8.23 11.54
CA SER A 152 14.29 9.48 11.30
C SER A 152 15.27 9.32 10.14
N ILE A 153 14.98 9.95 9.02
CA ILE A 153 15.89 9.95 7.84
C ILE A 153 17.25 10.58 8.17
N PRO A 154 17.34 11.72 8.88
CA PRO A 154 18.63 12.27 9.26
C PRO A 154 19.48 11.33 10.12
N GLU A 155 18.88 10.68 11.12
CA GLU A 155 19.58 9.71 11.98
C GLU A 155 20.00 8.45 11.19
N TYR A 156 19.14 7.95 10.30
CA TYR A 156 19.48 6.86 9.41
C TYR A 156 20.67 7.19 8.51
N ASN A 157 20.67 8.34 7.86
CA ASN A 157 21.76 8.78 6.98
C ASN A 157 23.07 8.94 7.76
N LYS A 158 23.01 9.50 8.97
CA LYS A 158 24.16 9.61 9.86
C LYS A 158 24.76 8.25 10.23
N TYR A 159 23.90 7.29 10.57
CA TYR A 159 24.31 5.92 10.87
C TYR A 159 24.92 5.23 9.63
N ALA A 160 24.25 5.35 8.49
CA ALA A 160 24.71 4.78 7.23
C ALA A 160 26.10 5.29 6.87
N HIS A 161 26.33 6.60 6.96
CA HIS A 161 27.63 7.22 6.66
C HIS A 161 28.72 6.85 7.67
N ASN A 162 28.42 6.94 8.96
CA ASN A 162 29.45 6.84 9.99
C ASN A 162 29.74 5.40 10.41
N VAL A 163 28.80 4.49 10.22
CA VAL A 163 28.93 3.10 10.67
C VAL A 163 28.92 2.13 9.48
N LEU A 164 27.87 2.10 8.68
CA LEU A 164 27.75 1.09 7.61
C LEU A 164 28.82 1.28 6.54
N MET A 165 29.00 2.49 6.01
CA MET A 165 30.02 2.74 4.98
C MET A 165 31.45 2.48 5.48
N SER A 166 31.72 2.69 6.76
CA SER A 166 33.04 2.40 7.33
C SER A 166 33.34 0.89 7.46
N THR A 167 32.31 0.05 7.40
CA THR A 167 32.44 -1.41 7.47
C THR A 167 32.39 -2.10 6.10
N MET A 168 32.09 -1.34 5.04
CA MET A 168 32.07 -1.85 3.67
C MET A 168 33.48 -1.84 3.09
N ASP A 169 33.78 -2.87 2.27
CA ASP A 169 35.03 -2.95 1.52
C ASP A 169 35.13 -1.73 0.58
N GLN A 170 36.24 -1.02 0.59
CA GLN A 170 36.43 0.22 -0.19
C GLN A 170 36.62 -0.07 -1.69
N ASP A 171 36.70 -1.35 -2.08
CA ASP A 171 36.98 -1.81 -3.45
C ASP A 171 35.71 -2.31 -4.21
N VAL A 172 34.50 -1.91 -3.74
CA VAL A 172 33.22 -2.25 -4.42
C VAL A 172 32.57 -1.01 -5.02
#